data_63ac404400c9b541604a26e1fbfe6f86
#
_entry.id   63ac404400c9b541604a26e1fbfe6f86
#
_cell.length_a   1.000
_cell.length_b   1.000
_cell.length_c   1.000
_cell.angle_alpha   90.00
_cell.angle_beta   90.00
_cell.angle_gamma   90.00
#
_symmetry.space_group_name_H-M   'P 1'
#
loop_
_entity.id
_entity.type
_entity.pdbx_description
1 polymer ?
#
loop_
_entity_poly.entity_id
_entity_poly.type
_entity_poly.pdbx_seq_one_letter_code
_entity_poly.pdbx_strand_id
1 'polypeptide(L)'
;MPKSLQYTEVLLFEAVIFDFGGVITESPFEAFNRLEAERGIPKDTIRRINATNPHENAWARFERSDIDLAAFDIAFATEARALGHDLPGRDVLACLYGAVRPSMLKALKLISAKHKTGCITNNVKSDGGAENTWRNKAVDEAMALFHHVIESSKVGVRKPDPRIYKMMLDELKVDPKKSIYLDDLGINLKPARELGMTTIKVEAAEPALQALEHHLGITLR
;
A
#
# COMPACT_ATOMS: atom_id res chain seq x y z
N MET A 1 -48.63 -8.62 -19.17
CA MET A 1 -47.18 -8.91 -19.31
C MET A 1 -46.54 -8.72 -17.96
N PRO A 2 -46.04 -9.74 -17.28
CA PRO A 2 -45.37 -9.56 -16.00
C PRO A 2 -44.01 -8.92 -16.23
N LYS A 3 -43.70 -7.85 -15.46
CA LYS A 3 -42.38 -7.21 -15.44
C LYS A 3 -41.39 -8.25 -14.88
N SER A 4 -40.37 -8.58 -15.68
CA SER A 4 -39.23 -9.38 -15.22
C SER A 4 -38.55 -8.68 -14.04
N LEU A 5 -38.61 -9.29 -12.88
CA LEU A 5 -37.74 -8.94 -11.77
C LEU A 5 -36.29 -9.18 -12.23
N GLN A 6 -35.57 -8.11 -12.50
CA GLN A 6 -34.12 -8.17 -12.63
C GLN A 6 -33.57 -8.50 -11.22
N TYR A 7 -33.21 -9.76 -11.02
CA TYR A 7 -32.38 -10.16 -9.88
C TYR A 7 -31.04 -9.45 -10.08
N THR A 8 -30.78 -8.42 -9.29
CA THR A 8 -29.45 -7.87 -9.16
C THR A 8 -28.61 -9.01 -8.56
N GLU A 9 -27.72 -9.56 -9.37
CA GLU A 9 -26.76 -10.57 -8.93
C GLU A 9 -25.95 -9.93 -7.80
N VAL A 10 -26.15 -10.40 -6.57
CA VAL A 10 -25.35 -9.93 -5.41
C VAL A 10 -23.93 -10.41 -5.69
N LEU A 11 -23.04 -9.51 -6.04
CA LEU A 11 -21.65 -9.82 -6.28
C LEU A 11 -21.06 -10.28 -4.92
N LEU A 12 -20.88 -11.58 -4.79
CA LEU A 12 -20.26 -12.15 -3.58
C LEU A 12 -18.74 -12.01 -3.71
N PHE A 13 -18.15 -11.09 -2.98
CA PHE A 13 -16.71 -10.93 -2.96
C PHE A 13 -16.04 -12.11 -2.26
N GLU A 14 -14.98 -12.64 -2.86
CA GLU A 14 -14.22 -13.79 -2.36
C GLU A 14 -12.93 -13.35 -1.65
N ALA A 15 -12.37 -12.19 -2.05
CA ALA A 15 -11.12 -11.70 -1.50
C ALA A 15 -11.12 -10.19 -1.26
N VAL A 16 -10.36 -9.78 -0.24
CA VAL A 16 -10.01 -8.38 0.05
C VAL A 16 -8.49 -8.26 0.07
N ILE A 17 -7.97 -7.40 -0.78
CA ILE A 17 -6.53 -7.18 -0.95
C ILE A 17 -6.22 -5.76 -0.50
N PHE A 18 -5.17 -5.62 0.30
CA PHE A 18 -4.79 -4.37 0.95
C PHE A 18 -3.40 -3.93 0.52
N ASP A 19 -3.19 -2.63 0.40
CA ASP A 19 -1.88 -2.07 0.67
C ASP A 19 -1.60 -2.13 2.17
N PHE A 20 -0.33 -1.98 2.56
CA PHE A 20 0.06 -1.97 3.97
C PHE A 20 0.26 -0.55 4.49
N GLY A 21 1.17 0.21 3.89
CA GLY A 21 1.47 1.59 4.27
C GLY A 21 0.34 2.55 3.92
N GLY A 22 -0.10 3.38 4.87
CA GLY A 22 -1.23 4.30 4.63
C GLY A 22 -2.62 3.65 4.67
N VAL A 23 -2.69 2.32 4.66
CA VAL A 23 -3.94 1.53 4.75
C VAL A 23 -4.02 0.82 6.10
N ILE A 24 -3.20 -0.21 6.32
CA ILE A 24 -3.12 -0.92 7.61
C ILE A 24 -2.39 -0.07 8.65
N THR A 25 -1.35 0.65 8.23
CA THR A 25 -0.63 1.62 9.08
C THR A 25 -1.04 3.05 8.77
N GLU A 26 -0.60 3.98 9.61
CA GLU A 26 -0.68 5.41 9.32
C GLU A 26 0.11 5.74 8.05
N SER A 27 -0.29 6.80 7.36
CA SER A 27 0.38 7.22 6.14
C SER A 27 1.74 7.87 6.45
N PRO A 28 2.82 7.51 5.73
CA PRO A 28 4.12 8.16 5.90
C PRO A 28 4.11 9.65 5.54
N PHE A 29 3.08 10.12 4.85
CA PHE A 29 3.01 11.51 4.39
C PHE A 29 2.95 12.54 5.52
N GLU A 30 2.37 12.20 6.67
CA GLU A 30 2.41 13.08 7.84
C GLU A 30 3.83 13.20 8.41
N ALA A 31 4.57 12.09 8.43
CA ALA A 31 5.96 12.08 8.84
C ALA A 31 6.86 12.84 7.85
N PHE A 32 6.61 12.72 6.54
CA PHE A 32 7.27 13.53 5.51
C PHE A 32 7.04 15.03 5.75
N ASN A 33 5.78 15.43 5.97
CA ASN A 33 5.47 16.84 6.23
C ASN A 33 6.15 17.38 7.50
N ARG A 34 6.29 16.56 8.56
CA ARG A 34 7.05 16.94 9.76
C ARG A 34 8.53 17.12 9.46
N LEU A 35 9.15 16.15 8.78
CA LEU A 35 10.56 16.22 8.37
C LEU A 35 10.83 17.45 7.49
N GLU A 36 9.95 17.75 6.54
CA GLU A 36 10.04 18.93 5.68
C GLU A 36 10.00 20.22 6.51
N ALA A 37 9.07 20.32 7.46
CA ALA A 37 8.96 21.48 8.35
C ALA A 37 10.22 21.64 9.24
N GLU A 38 10.73 20.57 9.82
CA GLU A 38 11.94 20.56 10.66
C GLU A 38 13.19 21.00 9.89
N ARG A 39 13.25 20.68 8.60
CA ARG A 39 14.37 21.03 7.70
C ARG A 39 14.19 22.36 6.97
N GLY A 40 13.08 23.06 7.18
CA GLY A 40 12.76 24.30 6.45
C GLY A 40 12.54 24.08 4.95
N ILE A 41 12.15 22.87 4.55
CA ILE A 41 11.86 22.48 3.15
C ILE A 41 10.36 22.70 2.89
N PRO A 42 9.97 23.21 1.71
CA PRO A 42 8.56 23.39 1.38
C PRO A 42 7.77 22.08 1.48
N LYS A 43 6.53 22.18 1.98
CA LYS A 43 5.61 21.06 2.08
C LYS A 43 5.47 20.32 0.74
N ASP A 44 5.32 19.01 0.80
CA ASP A 44 5.17 18.09 -0.34
C ASP A 44 6.42 18.00 -1.25
N THR A 45 7.58 18.46 -0.82
CA THR A 45 8.84 18.35 -1.59
C THR A 45 9.25 16.88 -1.77
N ILE A 46 9.20 16.06 -0.71
CA ILE A 46 9.50 14.62 -0.79
C ILE A 46 8.55 13.93 -1.80
N ARG A 47 7.26 14.29 -1.76
CA ARG A 47 6.29 13.76 -2.73
C ARG A 47 6.63 14.17 -4.16
N ARG A 48 7.08 15.42 -4.39
CA ARG A 48 7.49 15.89 -5.71
C ARG A 48 8.72 15.16 -6.22
N ILE A 49 9.72 14.92 -5.36
CA ILE A 49 10.88 14.10 -5.69
C ILE A 49 10.43 12.72 -6.16
N ASN A 50 9.60 12.04 -5.36
CA ASN A 50 9.09 10.69 -5.66
C ASN A 50 8.16 10.64 -6.88
N ALA A 51 7.49 11.75 -7.22
CA ALA A 51 6.65 11.85 -8.41
C ALA A 51 7.43 12.19 -9.69
N THR A 52 8.66 12.66 -9.55
CA THR A 52 9.54 12.95 -10.70
C THR A 52 10.12 11.63 -11.21
N ASN A 53 9.91 11.32 -12.49
CA ASN A 53 10.36 10.07 -13.12
C ASN A 53 9.99 8.81 -12.31
N PRO A 54 8.69 8.56 -12.03
CA PRO A 54 8.20 7.66 -10.97
C PRO A 54 8.54 6.18 -11.21
N HIS A 55 9.03 5.83 -12.39
CA HIS A 55 9.41 4.45 -12.73
C HIS A 55 10.92 4.19 -12.58
N GLU A 56 11.76 5.24 -12.63
CA GLU A 56 13.23 5.11 -12.68
C GLU A 56 13.96 5.92 -11.61
N ASN A 57 13.25 6.69 -10.78
CA ASN A 57 13.85 7.46 -9.70
C ASN A 57 14.45 6.54 -8.61
N ALA A 58 15.20 7.12 -7.70
CA ALA A 58 15.85 6.41 -6.60
C ALA A 58 14.87 5.56 -5.79
N TRP A 59 13.67 6.10 -5.52
CA TRP A 59 12.62 5.41 -4.78
C TRP A 59 12.12 4.16 -5.49
N ALA A 60 11.78 4.28 -6.79
CA ALA A 60 11.31 3.16 -7.59
C ALA A 60 12.34 2.03 -7.71
N ARG A 61 13.61 2.40 -7.91
CA ARG A 61 14.73 1.44 -8.00
C ARG A 61 14.94 0.73 -6.66
N PHE A 62 14.83 1.44 -5.55
CA PHE A 62 15.01 0.87 -4.22
C PHE A 62 13.88 -0.09 -3.86
N GLU A 63 12.62 0.25 -4.16
CA GLU A 63 11.47 -0.63 -3.94
C GLU A 63 11.48 -1.91 -4.81
N ARG A 64 12.18 -1.89 -5.96
CA ARG A 64 12.42 -3.08 -6.76
C ARG A 64 13.68 -3.85 -6.35
N SER A 65 14.44 -3.33 -5.39
CA SER A 65 15.77 -3.84 -5.00
C SER A 65 16.83 -3.79 -6.12
N ASP A 66 16.70 -2.84 -7.05
CA ASP A 66 17.70 -2.58 -8.09
C ASP A 66 18.95 -1.89 -7.49
N ILE A 67 18.78 -1.22 -6.35
CA ILE A 67 19.85 -0.54 -5.60
C ILE A 67 19.73 -0.88 -4.11
N ASP A 68 20.85 -0.86 -3.39
CA ASP A 68 20.91 -1.01 -1.94
C ASP A 68 20.64 0.31 -1.19
N LEU A 69 20.64 0.25 0.14
CA LEU A 69 20.40 1.40 1.01
C LEU A 69 21.41 2.54 0.82
N ALA A 70 22.69 2.20 0.65
CA ALA A 70 23.74 3.21 0.47
C ALA A 70 23.62 3.93 -0.87
N ALA A 71 23.34 3.17 -1.94
CA ALA A 71 23.09 3.72 -3.25
C ALA A 71 21.79 4.55 -3.31
N PHE A 72 20.74 4.11 -2.60
CA PHE A 72 19.50 4.88 -2.43
C PHE A 72 19.74 6.23 -1.76
N ASP A 73 20.47 6.25 -0.62
CA ASP A 73 20.76 7.49 0.12
C ASP A 73 21.41 8.54 -0.78
N ILE A 74 22.41 8.13 -1.58
CA ILE A 74 23.13 9.00 -2.54
C ILE A 74 22.22 9.43 -3.69
N ALA A 75 21.50 8.50 -4.28
CA ALA A 75 20.65 8.79 -5.45
C ALA A 75 19.49 9.72 -5.08
N PHE A 76 18.79 9.46 -3.96
CA PHE A 76 17.72 10.32 -3.48
C PHE A 76 18.24 11.74 -3.14
N ALA A 77 19.39 11.85 -2.44
CA ALA A 77 20.01 13.14 -2.16
C ALA A 77 20.37 13.91 -3.45
N THR A 78 20.75 13.20 -4.51
CA THR A 78 21.05 13.81 -5.83
C THR A 78 19.77 14.35 -6.47
N GLU A 79 18.68 13.59 -6.44
CA GLU A 79 17.36 14.03 -6.93
C GLU A 79 16.82 15.22 -6.12
N ALA A 80 16.99 15.19 -4.79
CA ALA A 80 16.62 16.31 -3.92
C ALA A 80 17.39 17.58 -4.25
N ARG A 81 18.72 17.49 -4.47
CA ARG A 81 19.55 18.64 -4.87
C ARG A 81 19.18 19.20 -6.22
N ALA A 82 18.75 18.37 -7.18
CA ALA A 82 18.27 18.82 -8.46
C ALA A 82 17.01 19.71 -8.35
N LEU A 83 16.26 19.58 -7.24
CA LEU A 83 15.13 20.43 -6.87
C LEU A 83 15.50 21.54 -5.86
N GLY A 84 16.78 21.73 -5.56
CA GLY A 84 17.30 22.78 -4.69
C GLY A 84 17.27 22.46 -3.19
N HIS A 85 17.17 21.17 -2.81
CA HIS A 85 17.08 20.77 -1.40
C HIS A 85 18.19 19.80 -1.00
N ASP A 86 18.75 19.97 0.22
CA ASP A 86 19.70 19.02 0.80
C ASP A 86 18.95 18.09 1.73
N LEU A 87 18.59 16.90 1.23
CA LEU A 87 17.81 15.90 1.94
C LEU A 87 18.36 14.49 1.67
N PRO A 88 19.01 13.86 2.66
CA PRO A 88 19.48 12.49 2.55
C PRO A 88 18.32 11.48 2.46
N GLY A 89 18.50 10.43 1.66
CA GLY A 89 17.48 9.39 1.50
C GLY A 89 17.18 8.63 2.80
N ARG A 90 18.20 8.38 3.63
CA ARG A 90 18.05 7.72 4.95
C ARG A 90 17.09 8.45 5.89
N ASP A 91 17.03 9.79 5.86
CA ASP A 91 16.14 10.57 6.72
C ASP A 91 14.67 10.38 6.27
N VAL A 92 14.46 10.24 4.97
CA VAL A 92 13.13 9.99 4.40
C VAL A 92 12.67 8.56 4.69
N LEU A 93 13.57 7.57 4.66
CA LEU A 93 13.25 6.18 5.02
C LEU A 93 12.84 6.05 6.49
N ALA A 94 13.43 6.84 7.39
CA ALA A 94 13.03 6.85 8.80
C ALA A 94 11.55 7.25 9.01
N CYS A 95 10.95 7.94 8.04
CA CYS A 95 9.53 8.34 8.07
C CYS A 95 8.54 7.25 7.66
N LEU A 96 9.01 6.10 7.14
CA LEU A 96 8.11 5.06 6.60
C LEU A 96 7.35 4.26 7.65
N TYR A 97 7.74 4.36 8.90
CA TYR A 97 7.26 3.49 9.97
C TYR A 97 6.04 4.08 10.68
N GLY A 98 4.86 3.96 10.08
CA GLY A 98 3.59 4.35 10.69
C GLY A 98 3.09 3.30 11.70
N ALA A 99 2.36 3.76 12.74
CA ALA A 99 1.68 2.86 13.67
C ALA A 99 0.55 2.09 12.96
N VAL A 100 0.32 0.84 13.35
CA VAL A 100 -0.83 0.05 12.87
C VAL A 100 -2.12 0.71 13.38
N ARG A 101 -3.07 0.95 12.48
CA ARG A 101 -4.39 1.50 12.81
C ARG A 101 -5.23 0.43 13.51
N PRO A 102 -5.64 0.62 14.79
CA PRO A 102 -6.38 -0.42 15.53
C PRO A 102 -7.68 -0.83 14.85
N SER A 103 -8.41 0.12 14.24
CA SER A 103 -9.66 -0.15 13.51
C SER A 103 -9.44 -1.00 12.26
N MET A 104 -8.35 -0.76 11.50
CA MET A 104 -8.02 -1.56 10.33
C MET A 104 -7.56 -2.97 10.71
N LEU A 105 -6.80 -3.11 11.80
CA LEU A 105 -6.41 -4.43 12.32
C LEU A 105 -7.62 -5.24 12.78
N LYS A 106 -8.58 -4.61 13.51
CA LYS A 106 -9.84 -5.24 13.91
C LYS A 106 -10.63 -5.70 12.68
N ALA A 107 -10.78 -4.84 11.68
CA ALA A 107 -11.48 -5.17 10.44
C ALA A 107 -10.79 -6.31 9.69
N LEU A 108 -9.46 -6.28 9.56
CA LEU A 108 -8.70 -7.35 8.91
C LEU A 108 -8.93 -8.71 9.59
N LYS A 109 -8.98 -8.78 10.92
CA LYS A 109 -9.32 -10.00 11.67
C LYS A 109 -10.70 -10.53 11.30
N LEU A 110 -11.70 -9.66 11.21
CA LEU A 110 -13.08 -10.07 10.89
C LEU A 110 -13.20 -10.53 9.43
N ILE A 111 -12.46 -9.86 8.51
CA ILE A 111 -12.46 -10.19 7.08
C ILE A 111 -11.73 -11.52 6.85
N SER A 112 -10.54 -11.72 7.44
CA SER A 112 -9.73 -12.92 7.25
C SER A 112 -10.41 -14.21 7.71
N ALA A 113 -11.39 -14.10 8.63
CA ALA A 113 -12.20 -15.24 9.09
C ALA A 113 -13.24 -15.72 8.05
N LYS A 114 -13.55 -14.92 7.02
CA LYS A 114 -14.64 -15.21 6.06
C LYS A 114 -14.23 -15.08 4.60
N HIS A 115 -13.20 -14.30 4.32
CA HIS A 115 -12.73 -13.98 2.97
C HIS A 115 -11.21 -14.23 2.87
N LYS A 116 -10.74 -14.53 1.68
CA LYS A 116 -9.30 -14.53 1.43
C LYS A 116 -8.75 -13.11 1.58
N THR A 117 -7.61 -12.97 2.22
CA THR A 117 -6.95 -11.68 2.42
C THR A 117 -5.57 -11.68 1.79
N GLY A 118 -5.28 -10.64 1.02
CA GLY A 118 -3.97 -10.41 0.41
C GLY A 118 -3.37 -9.07 0.84
N CYS A 119 -2.05 -9.00 0.84
CA CYS A 119 -1.33 -7.74 1.01
C CYS A 119 -0.36 -7.53 -0.16
N ILE A 120 -0.45 -6.38 -0.83
CA ILE A 120 0.53 -5.96 -1.85
C ILE A 120 1.21 -4.70 -1.34
N THR A 121 2.46 -4.81 -0.93
CA THR A 121 3.20 -3.67 -0.39
C THR A 121 4.43 -3.34 -1.23
N ASN A 122 4.58 -2.05 -1.55
CA ASN A 122 5.85 -1.54 -2.03
C ASN A 122 6.74 -1.33 -0.82
N ASN A 123 7.69 -2.22 -0.62
CA ASN A 123 8.63 -2.17 0.48
C ASN A 123 10.07 -2.18 -0.03
N VAL A 124 10.99 -1.97 0.87
CA VAL A 124 12.42 -1.98 0.61
C VAL A 124 13.09 -3.13 1.33
N LYS A 125 14.14 -3.70 0.75
CA LYS A 125 14.97 -4.66 1.48
C LYS A 125 15.68 -3.93 2.60
N SER A 126 15.62 -4.46 3.80
CA SER A 126 16.48 -4.03 4.90
C SER A 126 17.76 -4.86 4.89
N ASP A 127 18.91 -4.19 4.88
CA ASP A 127 20.22 -4.83 5.00
C ASP A 127 20.44 -5.27 6.46
N GLY A 128 19.79 -6.37 6.87
CA GLY A 128 20.10 -7.14 8.08
C GLY A 128 20.23 -6.43 9.45
N GLY A 129 20.40 -5.12 9.48
CA GLY A 129 20.56 -4.32 10.69
C GLY A 129 19.36 -3.47 11.07
N ALA A 130 18.53 -3.09 10.09
CA ALA A 130 17.33 -2.28 10.30
C ALA A 130 16.03 -3.10 10.20
N GLU A 131 16.12 -4.41 9.94
CA GLU A 131 14.99 -5.29 9.66
C GLU A 131 13.95 -5.35 10.78
N ASN A 132 14.35 -5.01 11.99
CA ASN A 132 13.50 -5.14 13.16
C ASN A 132 13.01 -3.80 13.77
N THR A 133 13.44 -2.65 13.27
CA THR A 133 13.07 -1.38 13.93
C THR A 133 11.63 -0.96 13.65
N TRP A 134 11.05 -1.36 12.51
CA TRP A 134 9.65 -1.07 12.17
C TRP A 134 8.71 -2.26 12.45
N ARG A 135 9.23 -3.50 12.50
CA ARG A 135 8.46 -4.66 12.91
C ARG A 135 8.24 -4.60 14.42
N ASN A 136 7.01 -4.41 14.78
CA ASN A 136 6.53 -4.52 16.14
C ASN A 136 5.41 -5.57 16.20
N LYS A 137 5.02 -5.95 17.41
CA LYS A 137 3.99 -6.99 17.63
C LYS A 137 2.70 -6.74 16.81
N ALA A 138 2.29 -5.50 16.64
CA ALA A 138 1.06 -5.17 15.89
C ALA A 138 1.23 -5.38 14.39
N VAL A 139 2.42 -5.09 13.83
CA VAL A 139 2.74 -5.39 12.43
C VAL A 139 2.78 -6.88 12.17
N ASP A 140 3.45 -7.65 13.06
CA ASP A 140 3.51 -9.11 12.94
C ASP A 140 2.12 -9.74 13.05
N GLU A 141 1.29 -9.23 13.95
CA GLU A 141 -0.11 -9.64 14.08
C GLU A 141 -0.91 -9.36 12.80
N ALA A 142 -0.76 -8.18 12.22
CA ALA A 142 -1.44 -7.84 10.96
C ALA A 142 -0.95 -8.71 9.80
N MET A 143 0.36 -8.92 9.68
CA MET A 143 0.94 -9.75 8.62
C MET A 143 0.47 -11.21 8.69
N ALA A 144 0.31 -11.76 9.90
CA ALA A 144 -0.16 -13.12 10.11
C ALA A 144 -1.64 -13.35 9.71
N LEU A 145 -2.42 -12.29 9.51
CA LEU A 145 -3.81 -12.35 9.10
C LEU A 145 -4.01 -12.41 7.58
N PHE A 146 -2.95 -12.17 6.80
CA PHE A 146 -3.02 -12.28 5.35
C PHE A 146 -2.79 -13.72 4.91
N HIS A 147 -3.62 -14.22 3.99
CA HIS A 147 -3.42 -15.51 3.36
C HIS A 147 -2.23 -15.49 2.41
N HIS A 148 -1.96 -14.34 1.79
CA HIS A 148 -0.77 -14.14 0.96
C HIS A 148 -0.26 -12.70 1.05
N VAL A 149 1.08 -12.54 1.03
CA VAL A 149 1.75 -11.23 1.05
C VAL A 149 2.73 -11.16 -0.10
N ILE A 150 2.60 -10.11 -0.92
CA ILE A 150 3.57 -9.79 -1.98
C ILE A 150 4.30 -8.51 -1.61
N GLU A 151 5.61 -8.64 -1.46
CA GLU A 151 6.54 -7.55 -1.17
C GLU A 151 7.33 -7.21 -2.44
N SER A 152 7.25 -5.99 -2.93
CA SER A 152 7.90 -5.55 -4.18
C SER A 152 9.39 -5.86 -4.20
N SER A 153 10.06 -5.69 -3.07
CA SER A 153 11.50 -5.96 -2.92
C SER A 153 11.88 -7.43 -3.07
N LYS A 154 10.93 -8.36 -2.90
CA LYS A 154 11.15 -9.81 -3.05
C LYS A 154 10.86 -10.29 -4.46
N VAL A 155 9.89 -9.67 -5.14
CA VAL A 155 9.45 -10.10 -6.47
C VAL A 155 10.04 -9.26 -7.61
N GLY A 156 10.73 -8.14 -7.31
CA GLY A 156 11.32 -7.26 -8.30
C GLY A 156 10.31 -6.49 -9.15
N VAL A 157 9.04 -6.47 -8.74
CA VAL A 157 7.95 -5.75 -9.40
C VAL A 157 7.22 -4.94 -8.34
N ARG A 158 6.90 -3.68 -8.65
CA ARG A 158 6.21 -2.78 -7.72
C ARG A 158 4.90 -2.26 -8.29
N LYS A 159 3.98 -1.84 -7.42
CA LYS A 159 2.82 -1.04 -7.83
C LYS A 159 3.30 0.29 -8.45
N PRO A 160 2.70 0.78 -9.52
CA PRO A 160 1.43 0.36 -10.13
C PRO A 160 1.56 -0.64 -11.31
N ASP A 161 2.65 -1.39 -11.43
CA ASP A 161 2.77 -2.39 -12.51
C ASP A 161 1.66 -3.44 -12.41
N PRO A 162 0.87 -3.68 -13.49
CA PRO A 162 -0.24 -4.64 -13.46
C PRO A 162 0.16 -6.08 -13.09
N ARG A 163 1.43 -6.45 -13.29
CA ARG A 163 1.93 -7.79 -13.00
C ARG A 163 1.80 -8.15 -11.53
N ILE A 164 2.05 -7.20 -10.60
CA ILE A 164 2.00 -7.47 -9.16
C ILE A 164 0.59 -7.80 -8.67
N TYR A 165 -0.45 -7.19 -9.28
CA TYR A 165 -1.85 -7.49 -8.96
C TYR A 165 -2.27 -8.86 -9.51
N LYS A 166 -1.83 -9.20 -10.74
CA LYS A 166 -2.07 -10.53 -11.32
C LYS A 166 -1.45 -11.63 -10.47
N MET A 167 -0.21 -11.45 -10.02
CA MET A 167 0.46 -12.38 -9.10
C MET A 167 -0.39 -12.63 -7.84
N MET A 168 -0.94 -11.57 -7.22
CA MET A 168 -1.79 -11.71 -6.04
C MET A 168 -3.09 -12.45 -6.34
N LEU A 169 -3.74 -12.15 -7.46
CA LEU A 169 -4.97 -12.82 -7.87
C LEU A 169 -4.74 -14.32 -8.14
N ASP A 170 -3.62 -14.65 -8.78
CA ASP A 170 -3.22 -16.05 -9.07
C ASP A 170 -2.93 -16.81 -7.77
N GLU A 171 -2.18 -16.22 -6.83
CA GLU A 171 -1.88 -16.83 -5.53
C GLU A 171 -3.15 -17.06 -4.69
N LEU A 172 -4.04 -16.09 -4.65
CA LEU A 172 -5.32 -16.23 -3.95
C LEU A 172 -6.33 -17.09 -4.73
N LYS A 173 -6.08 -17.38 -6.01
CA LYS A 173 -7.00 -18.10 -6.91
C LYS A 173 -8.40 -17.50 -6.89
N VAL A 174 -8.48 -16.21 -7.26
CA VAL A 174 -9.73 -15.43 -7.25
C VAL A 174 -9.92 -14.68 -8.56
N ASP A 175 -11.19 -14.55 -8.98
CA ASP A 175 -11.55 -13.68 -10.09
C ASP A 175 -11.36 -12.20 -9.69
N PRO A 176 -10.72 -11.37 -10.52
CA PRO A 176 -10.63 -9.93 -10.27
C PRO A 176 -11.98 -9.29 -9.93
N LYS A 177 -13.05 -9.67 -10.62
CA LYS A 177 -14.40 -9.12 -10.38
C LYS A 177 -14.97 -9.47 -9.01
N LYS A 178 -14.44 -10.51 -8.36
CA LYS A 178 -14.83 -10.94 -7.01
C LYS A 178 -13.82 -10.51 -5.94
N SER A 179 -12.99 -9.54 -6.25
CA SER A 179 -12.00 -9.01 -5.31
C SER A 179 -12.13 -7.50 -5.12
N ILE A 180 -11.81 -7.06 -3.91
CA ILE A 180 -11.72 -5.65 -3.53
C ILE A 180 -10.26 -5.33 -3.26
N TYR A 181 -9.77 -4.20 -3.78
CA TYR A 181 -8.43 -3.69 -3.51
C TYR A 181 -8.48 -2.32 -2.84
N LEU A 182 -7.75 -2.18 -1.72
CA LEU A 182 -7.62 -0.95 -0.95
C LEU A 182 -6.21 -0.40 -1.03
N ASP A 183 -6.08 0.89 -1.35
CA ASP A 183 -4.79 1.60 -1.42
C ASP A 183 -5.03 3.10 -1.17
N ASP A 184 -4.07 3.81 -0.57
CA ASP A 184 -4.15 5.26 -0.33
C ASP A 184 -3.73 6.08 -1.57
N LEU A 185 -3.02 5.46 -2.53
CA LEU A 185 -2.56 6.10 -3.76
C LEU A 185 -3.45 5.78 -4.96
N GLY A 186 -4.08 6.81 -5.53
CA GLY A 186 -4.94 6.65 -6.71
C GLY A 186 -4.24 6.03 -7.92
N ILE A 187 -2.91 6.25 -8.06
CA ILE A 187 -2.11 5.65 -9.15
C ILE A 187 -2.07 4.12 -9.04
N ASN A 188 -2.10 3.57 -7.83
CA ASN A 188 -2.10 2.13 -7.61
C ASN A 188 -3.48 1.50 -7.81
N LEU A 189 -4.56 2.27 -7.61
CA LEU A 189 -5.92 1.79 -7.82
C LEU A 189 -6.29 1.63 -9.30
N LYS A 190 -5.65 2.42 -10.18
CA LYS A 190 -5.97 2.42 -11.61
C LYS A 190 -5.76 1.05 -12.27
N PRO A 191 -4.58 0.41 -12.20
CA PRO A 191 -4.37 -0.90 -12.82
C PRO A 191 -5.22 -2.01 -12.19
N ALA A 192 -5.49 -1.95 -10.89
CA ALA A 192 -6.41 -2.90 -10.24
C ALA A 192 -7.83 -2.81 -10.84
N ARG A 193 -8.33 -1.59 -11.05
CA ARG A 193 -9.64 -1.34 -11.69
C ARG A 193 -9.66 -1.81 -13.13
N GLU A 194 -8.59 -1.59 -13.88
CA GLU A 194 -8.47 -2.04 -15.28
C GLU A 194 -8.46 -3.57 -15.39
N LEU A 195 -8.01 -4.28 -14.35
CA LEU A 195 -8.12 -5.74 -14.24
C LEU A 195 -9.54 -6.21 -13.86
N GLY A 196 -10.45 -5.32 -13.46
CA GLY A 196 -11.82 -5.63 -13.08
C GLY A 196 -12.06 -5.71 -11.57
N MET A 197 -11.08 -5.39 -10.72
CA MET A 197 -11.24 -5.35 -9.27
C MET A 197 -12.12 -4.17 -8.84
N THR A 198 -12.92 -4.34 -7.80
CA THR A 198 -13.51 -3.21 -7.07
C THR A 198 -12.41 -2.50 -6.27
N THR A 199 -12.36 -1.17 -6.33
CA THR A 199 -11.28 -0.42 -5.67
C THR A 199 -11.82 0.57 -4.66
N ILE A 200 -11.17 0.66 -3.50
CA ILE A 200 -11.47 1.63 -2.44
C ILE A 200 -10.23 2.48 -2.18
N LYS A 201 -10.36 3.80 -2.34
CA LYS A 201 -9.29 4.74 -1.95
C LYS A 201 -9.35 4.99 -0.45
N VAL A 202 -8.23 4.74 0.23
CA VAL A 202 -8.14 4.94 1.69
C VAL A 202 -7.56 6.33 1.98
N GLU A 203 -8.43 7.28 2.23
CA GLU A 203 -8.02 8.63 2.71
C GLU A 203 -8.03 8.68 4.25
N ALA A 204 -8.93 7.91 4.86
CA ALA A 204 -9.02 7.68 6.29
C ALA A 204 -9.62 6.29 6.55
N ALA A 205 -9.37 5.71 7.71
CA ALA A 205 -9.83 4.36 8.04
C ALA A 205 -11.36 4.25 8.05
N GLU A 206 -12.05 5.19 8.70
CA GLU A 206 -13.51 5.12 8.90
C GLU A 206 -14.32 5.09 7.59
N PRO A 207 -14.12 6.01 6.61
CA PRO A 207 -14.81 5.95 5.32
C PRO A 207 -14.47 4.68 4.52
N ALA A 208 -13.23 4.21 4.59
CA ALA A 208 -12.82 2.99 3.90
C ALA A 208 -13.52 1.74 4.48
N LEU A 209 -13.64 1.66 5.81
CA LEU A 209 -14.37 0.59 6.49
C LEU A 209 -15.87 0.63 6.16
N GLN A 210 -16.49 1.82 6.09
CA GLN A 210 -17.89 1.97 5.67
C GLN A 210 -18.11 1.45 4.24
N ALA A 211 -17.20 1.77 3.32
CA ALA A 211 -17.25 1.26 1.96
C ALA A 211 -17.08 -0.26 1.91
N LEU A 212 -16.17 -0.84 2.68
CA LEU A 212 -16.00 -2.29 2.80
C LEU A 212 -17.24 -2.97 3.37
N GLU A 213 -17.83 -2.43 4.43
CA GLU A 213 -19.08 -2.95 5.03
C GLU A 213 -20.20 -3.01 4.01
N HIS A 214 -20.34 -1.95 3.20
CA HIS A 214 -21.33 -1.89 2.13
C HIS A 214 -21.11 -3.01 1.09
N HIS A 215 -19.87 -3.23 0.65
CA HIS A 215 -19.57 -4.26 -0.35
C HIS A 215 -19.68 -5.68 0.19
N LEU A 216 -19.23 -5.91 1.44
CA LEU A 216 -19.16 -7.25 2.03
C LEU A 216 -20.45 -7.66 2.75
N GLY A 217 -21.34 -6.72 3.07
CA GLY A 217 -22.56 -6.99 3.84
C GLY A 217 -22.29 -7.43 5.29
N ILE A 218 -21.15 -7.02 5.88
CA ILE A 218 -20.74 -7.36 7.24
C ILE A 218 -20.36 -6.09 8.03
N THR A 219 -20.49 -6.13 9.35
CA THR A 219 -20.02 -5.04 10.23
C THR A 219 -18.54 -5.23 10.58
N LEU A 220 -17.73 -4.17 10.41
CA LEU A 220 -16.28 -4.18 10.62
C LEU A 220 -15.80 -3.26 11.75
N ARG A 221 -16.71 -2.44 12.30
CA ARG A 221 -16.41 -1.42 13.31
C ARG A 221 -16.81 -1.83 14.72
#